data_26664c40939376cd695a61e5db41af4e
#
_entry.id   26664c40939376cd695a61e5db41af4e
#
_cell.length_a   1.000
_cell.length_b   1.000
_cell.length_c   1.000
_cell.angle_alpha   90.00
_cell.angle_beta   90.00
_cell.angle_gamma   90.00
#
_symmetry.space_group_name_H-M   'P 1'
#
loop_
_entity.id
_entity.type
_entity.pdbx_description
1 polymer ?
#
loop_
_entity_poly.entity_id
_entity_poly.type
_entity_poly.pdbx_seq_one_letter_code
_entity_poly.pdbx_strand_id
1 'polypeptide(L)'
;MKYRKRMAAAAVIVLSLLAAGCGSASNDEHAEHASDNQEAANEHSGHPASENGNAGGDSHSGHGSDGDGDASEKPAADLSQEWRFSPQNPKPGEETNIELFLYDNAGKPIEKYEVNHEKLMHLIIVSEDMAEFMHIHPEYSGEGKFEAAASFAKSGAYKLFADFIPTGSAQTTITSTLKVAGTKETAEPLEKDAELTKSVDGITAALKVSSFKAGEEADLTFTFNDAATKQPITDLQPYLGAIGHVVILNKDLTRYLHVHPKDGNGSGPTADFSTSFPEPGLYKIWGQFQRNGKTFIIPFTVEAE
;
A
#
# COMPACT_ATOMS: atom_id res chain seq x y z
N MET A 1 12.24 -56.32 25.95
CA MET A 1 11.81 -55.34 26.95
C MET A 1 10.78 -54.42 26.36
N LYS A 2 9.51 -54.50 26.78
CA LYS A 2 8.36 -53.77 26.23
C LYS A 2 8.18 -52.49 27.06
N TYR A 3 8.32 -51.30 26.50
CA TYR A 3 7.95 -50.03 27.13
C TYR A 3 6.54 -49.64 26.74
N ARG A 4 5.67 -49.59 27.75
CA ARG A 4 4.27 -49.11 27.62
C ARG A 4 4.25 -47.57 27.61
N LYS A 5 3.64 -47.00 26.57
CA LYS A 5 3.26 -45.59 26.53
C LYS A 5 2.02 -45.38 27.42
N ARG A 6 2.12 -44.47 28.39
CA ARG A 6 0.96 -43.93 29.13
C ARG A 6 0.50 -42.67 28.45
N MET A 7 -0.75 -42.68 27.96
CA MET A 7 -1.48 -41.51 27.54
C MET A 7 -2.05 -40.83 28.80
N ALA A 8 -1.79 -39.52 28.95
CA ALA A 8 -2.49 -38.66 29.90
C ALA A 8 -3.52 -37.84 29.13
N ALA A 9 -4.79 -38.03 29.46
CA ALA A 9 -5.89 -37.21 28.93
C ALA A 9 -6.03 -35.98 29.83
N ALA A 10 -5.95 -34.79 29.27
CA ALA A 10 -6.30 -33.56 29.96
C ALA A 10 -7.74 -33.18 29.58
N ALA A 11 -8.59 -33.11 30.59
CA ALA A 11 -9.97 -32.65 30.47
C ALA A 11 -9.97 -31.13 30.54
N VAL A 12 -10.59 -30.48 29.54
CA VAL A 12 -10.88 -29.04 29.52
C VAL A 12 -12.28 -28.84 30.05
N ILE A 13 -12.39 -28.15 31.19
CA ILE A 13 -13.66 -27.72 31.77
C ILE A 13 -13.98 -26.33 31.18
N VAL A 14 -15.06 -26.25 30.42
CA VAL A 14 -15.63 -24.98 29.94
C VAL A 14 -16.65 -24.51 30.99
N LEU A 15 -16.36 -23.38 31.61
CA LEU A 15 -17.28 -22.70 32.56
C LEU A 15 -18.00 -21.58 31.82
N SER A 16 -19.25 -21.79 31.50
CA SER A 16 -20.18 -20.79 30.93
C SER A 16 -20.80 -19.97 32.04
N LEU A 17 -20.52 -18.66 32.07
CA LEU A 17 -21.27 -17.70 32.90
C LEU A 17 -22.31 -16.99 32.05
N LEU A 18 -23.57 -17.28 32.34
CA LEU A 18 -24.73 -16.52 31.91
C LEU A 18 -24.99 -15.38 32.93
N ALA A 19 -24.98 -14.15 32.48
CA ALA A 19 -25.50 -13.03 33.23
C ALA A 19 -26.67 -12.41 32.45
N ALA A 20 -27.87 -12.64 32.92
CA ALA A 20 -29.08 -11.94 32.53
C ALA A 20 -29.20 -10.66 33.37
N GLY A 21 -29.50 -9.54 32.76
CA GLY A 21 -29.81 -8.27 33.39
C GLY A 21 -30.91 -7.55 32.62
N CYS A 22 -32.15 -7.59 33.15
CA CYS A 22 -33.33 -6.87 32.68
C CYS A 22 -33.39 -5.45 33.27
N GLY A 23 -34.11 -4.57 32.53
CA GLY A 23 -34.77 -3.38 33.04
C GLY A 23 -34.15 -2.06 32.57
N SER A 24 -34.82 -1.03 32.17
CA SER A 24 -36.23 -0.68 32.09
C SER A 24 -36.36 0.52 31.17
N ALA A 25 -37.48 0.63 30.50
CA ALA A 25 -37.92 1.79 29.73
C ALA A 25 -38.28 2.98 30.62
N SER A 26 -38.08 4.20 30.14
CA SER A 26 -38.93 5.35 30.47
C SER A 26 -38.97 6.29 29.26
N ASN A 27 -40.19 6.44 28.75
CA ASN A 27 -40.66 7.53 27.90
C ASN A 27 -40.50 8.86 28.65
N ASP A 28 -40.23 9.94 27.89
CA ASP A 28 -41.08 11.13 27.98
C ASP A 28 -40.92 12.01 26.73
N GLU A 29 -42.06 12.52 26.35
CA GLU A 29 -42.50 13.26 25.19
C GLU A 29 -42.17 14.76 25.22
N HIS A 30 -42.38 15.35 24.03
CA HIS A 30 -42.71 16.76 23.70
C HIS A 30 -41.59 17.80 23.73
N ALA A 31 -41.35 18.59 22.70
CA ALA A 31 -42.31 19.55 22.13
C ALA A 31 -41.80 20.10 20.78
N GLU A 32 -42.74 20.28 19.88
CA GLU A 32 -42.66 21.06 18.63
C GLU A 32 -42.45 22.54 18.91
N HIS A 33 -41.68 23.23 18.04
CA HIS A 33 -41.98 24.60 17.65
C HIS A 33 -41.56 24.85 16.22
N ALA A 34 -42.59 25.02 15.40
CA ALA A 34 -42.53 25.66 14.10
C ALA A 34 -42.68 27.17 14.28
N SER A 35 -42.09 27.93 13.40
CA SER A 35 -42.55 29.19 12.76
C SER A 35 -41.33 29.80 12.06
N ASP A 36 -41.35 30.02 10.85
CA ASP A 36 -42.13 30.84 9.92
C ASP A 36 -41.32 32.03 9.41
N ASN A 37 -41.22 32.09 8.06
CA ASN A 37 -41.21 33.24 7.17
C ASN A 37 -40.13 34.34 7.27
N GLN A 38 -39.34 34.64 6.21
CA GLN A 38 -39.78 35.60 5.20
C GLN A 38 -38.77 35.77 4.05
N GLU A 39 -39.36 35.84 2.87
CA GLU A 39 -38.77 36.29 1.61
C GLU A 39 -38.34 37.78 1.68
N ALA A 40 -37.28 38.10 0.96
CA ALA A 40 -37.20 39.42 0.31
C ALA A 40 -36.30 39.33 -0.94
N ALA A 41 -36.95 39.38 -2.09
CA ALA A 41 -36.37 39.69 -3.36
C ALA A 41 -35.90 41.15 -3.41
N ASN A 42 -34.82 41.44 -4.11
CA ASN A 42 -34.72 42.72 -4.81
C ASN A 42 -33.84 42.59 -6.07
N GLU A 43 -34.50 42.91 -7.17
CA GLU A 43 -33.92 43.12 -8.50
C GLU A 43 -33.25 44.49 -8.58
N HIS A 44 -32.23 44.62 -9.43
CA HIS A 44 -32.11 45.67 -10.49
C HIS A 44 -30.71 45.65 -11.09
N SER A 45 -30.58 45.23 -12.32
CA SER A 45 -30.55 45.98 -13.62
C SER A 45 -29.31 46.88 -13.81
N GLY A 46 -28.68 46.70 -15.01
CA GLY A 46 -27.93 47.71 -15.67
C GLY A 46 -26.75 47.28 -16.55
N HIS A 47 -27.00 46.93 -17.80
CA HIS A 47 -26.00 47.02 -18.88
C HIS A 47 -25.69 48.49 -19.21
N PRO A 48 -24.57 48.84 -19.86
CA PRO A 48 -24.53 48.68 -21.31
C PRO A 48 -23.19 48.24 -21.91
N ALA A 49 -23.33 47.76 -23.15
CA ALA A 49 -22.31 47.33 -24.07
C ALA A 49 -21.42 48.47 -24.59
N SER A 50 -20.22 48.11 -25.02
CA SER A 50 -19.53 48.80 -26.10
C SER A 50 -18.75 47.79 -26.94
N GLU A 51 -19.14 47.73 -28.19
CA GLU A 51 -18.48 47.00 -29.27
C GLU A 51 -17.13 47.63 -29.62
N ASN A 52 -16.12 46.84 -29.97
CA ASN A 52 -15.46 46.99 -31.26
C ASN A 52 -14.59 45.75 -31.60
N GLY A 53 -14.78 45.28 -32.80
CA GLY A 53 -14.21 44.07 -33.37
C GLY A 53 -12.80 44.25 -33.91
N ASN A 54 -12.13 43.18 -34.14
CA ASN A 54 -11.61 42.83 -35.45
C ASN A 54 -11.06 41.38 -35.48
N ALA A 55 -11.16 40.83 -36.66
CA ALA A 55 -11.01 39.46 -37.13
C ALA A 55 -9.59 38.86 -37.01
N GLY A 56 -9.54 37.53 -37.00
CA GLY A 56 -8.58 36.75 -37.76
C GLY A 56 -7.72 35.75 -36.99
N GLY A 57 -7.93 34.47 -37.26
CA GLY A 57 -6.88 33.46 -37.07
C GLY A 57 -7.33 32.17 -36.38
N ASP A 58 -7.75 31.21 -37.20
CA ASP A 58 -7.91 29.81 -36.81
C ASP A 58 -6.64 29.24 -36.19
N SER A 59 -6.79 28.56 -35.08
CA SER A 59 -5.99 27.37 -34.77
C SER A 59 -6.66 26.55 -33.67
N HIS A 60 -7.08 25.37 -34.04
CA HIS A 60 -7.52 24.31 -33.14
C HIS A 60 -6.45 23.92 -32.18
N SER A 61 -6.76 23.83 -30.88
CA SER A 61 -6.31 22.80 -29.95
C SER A 61 -6.94 23.06 -28.59
N GLY A 62 -8.12 22.54 -28.39
CA GLY A 62 -8.71 22.44 -27.06
C GLY A 62 -8.26 21.12 -26.41
N HIS A 63 -7.22 21.14 -25.63
CA HIS A 63 -7.04 20.21 -24.55
C HIS A 63 -7.13 21.02 -23.26
N GLY A 64 -8.22 20.81 -22.54
CA GLY A 64 -8.36 21.24 -21.17
C GLY A 64 -7.28 20.59 -20.36
N SER A 65 -6.22 21.30 -20.11
CA SER A 65 -5.32 21.09 -19.01
C SER A 65 -6.08 21.49 -17.76
N ASP A 66 -6.60 20.55 -17.02
CA ASP A 66 -6.91 20.76 -15.62
C ASP A 66 -5.60 21.16 -14.95
N GLY A 67 -5.62 22.38 -14.40
CA GLY A 67 -4.42 23.01 -13.87
C GLY A 67 -3.81 22.23 -12.72
N ASP A 68 -2.76 21.51 -13.02
CA ASP A 68 -1.72 21.23 -12.05
C ASP A 68 -1.03 22.57 -11.76
N GLY A 69 -1.47 23.17 -10.65
CA GLY A 69 -0.73 24.25 -10.06
C GLY A 69 0.70 23.83 -9.90
N ASP A 70 1.63 24.69 -10.30
CA ASP A 70 3.07 24.62 -10.07
C ASP A 70 3.37 24.07 -8.67
N ALA A 71 3.39 22.76 -8.56
CA ALA A 71 3.95 22.04 -7.44
C ALA A 71 5.46 22.09 -7.67
N SER A 72 6.11 23.17 -7.19
CA SER A 72 7.55 23.19 -7.03
C SER A 72 7.94 21.86 -6.40
N GLU A 73 8.66 21.00 -7.14
CA GLU A 73 9.08 19.69 -6.67
C GLU A 73 9.75 19.91 -5.30
N LYS A 74 9.13 19.36 -4.26
CA LYS A 74 9.72 19.45 -2.93
C LYS A 74 11.09 18.78 -2.99
N PRO A 75 12.12 19.36 -2.38
CA PRO A 75 13.45 18.75 -2.37
C PRO A 75 13.41 17.41 -1.64
N ALA A 76 14.23 16.47 -2.08
CA ALA A 76 14.47 15.25 -1.32
C ALA A 76 14.93 15.58 0.10
N ALA A 77 14.52 14.79 1.07
CA ALA A 77 14.98 14.96 2.45
C ALA A 77 16.47 14.62 2.55
N ASP A 78 17.26 15.57 3.04
CA ASP A 78 18.66 15.31 3.44
C ASP A 78 18.60 14.81 4.90
N LEU A 79 18.81 13.49 5.08
CA LEU A 79 18.64 12.83 6.36
C LEU A 79 19.67 11.74 6.61
N SER A 80 19.89 11.43 7.88
CA SER A 80 20.61 10.23 8.31
C SER A 80 19.67 9.26 9.01
N GLN A 81 20.05 7.99 9.01
CA GLN A 81 19.23 6.89 9.51
C GLN A 81 20.05 5.93 10.37
N GLU A 82 19.41 5.37 11.36
CA GLU A 82 19.95 4.27 12.16
C GLU A 82 18.93 3.15 12.25
N TRP A 83 19.34 1.92 11.89
CA TRP A 83 18.50 0.72 12.00
C TRP A 83 19.00 -0.14 13.14
N ARG A 84 18.09 -0.60 13.96
CA ARG A 84 18.37 -1.58 15.04
C ARG A 84 17.43 -2.76 14.90
N PHE A 85 18.00 -3.95 15.04
CA PHE A 85 17.27 -5.22 14.98
C PHE A 85 17.48 -5.98 16.27
N SER A 86 16.41 -6.51 16.86
CA SER A 86 16.49 -7.31 18.08
C SER A 86 15.65 -8.58 17.94
N PRO A 87 16.29 -9.75 17.82
CA PRO A 87 17.75 -9.98 17.80
C PRO A 87 18.42 -9.46 16.52
N GLN A 88 19.70 -9.13 16.58
CA GLN A 88 20.45 -8.59 15.45
C GLN A 88 20.63 -9.59 14.29
N ASN A 89 20.67 -10.89 14.60
CA ASN A 89 20.75 -11.98 13.64
C ASN A 89 19.67 -13.01 13.99
N PRO A 90 18.39 -12.75 13.68
CA PRO A 90 17.29 -13.63 14.01
C PRO A 90 17.42 -14.97 13.28
N LYS A 91 16.77 -16.00 13.79
CA LYS A 91 16.57 -17.29 13.12
C LYS A 91 15.24 -17.30 12.39
N PRO A 92 15.06 -18.18 11.40
CA PRO A 92 13.75 -18.39 10.78
C PRO A 92 12.66 -18.63 11.84
N GLY A 93 11.53 -17.90 11.67
CA GLY A 93 10.39 -17.95 12.60
C GLY A 93 10.56 -17.18 13.90
N GLU A 94 11.73 -16.62 14.17
CA GLU A 94 11.96 -15.79 15.35
C GLU A 94 11.43 -14.37 15.13
N GLU A 95 10.62 -13.87 16.08
CA GLU A 95 10.14 -12.49 16.04
C GLU A 95 11.32 -11.52 16.23
N THR A 96 11.39 -10.53 15.36
CA THR A 96 12.45 -9.53 15.35
C THR A 96 11.83 -8.15 15.45
N ASN A 97 12.19 -7.41 16.48
CA ASN A 97 11.86 -6.00 16.57
C ASN A 97 12.78 -5.20 15.63
N ILE A 98 12.18 -4.32 14.86
CA ILE A 98 12.82 -3.43 13.91
C ILE A 98 12.60 -2.02 14.41
N GLU A 99 13.67 -1.31 14.71
CA GLU A 99 13.64 0.10 15.05
C GLU A 99 14.39 0.90 13.97
N LEU A 100 13.77 1.96 13.50
CA LEU A 100 14.35 2.90 12.56
C LEU A 100 14.34 4.30 13.17
N PHE A 101 15.49 4.93 13.27
CA PHE A 101 15.64 6.30 13.73
C PHE A 101 16.02 7.18 12.53
N LEU A 102 15.35 8.32 12.43
CA LEU A 102 15.52 9.29 11.36
C LEU A 102 15.93 10.65 11.92
N TYR A 103 17.00 11.19 11.39
CA TYR A 103 17.54 12.47 11.80
C TYR A 103 17.73 13.39 10.60
N ASP A 104 17.55 14.67 10.78
CA ASP A 104 17.93 15.67 9.79
C ASP A 104 19.46 15.78 9.68
N ASN A 105 19.94 16.60 8.74
CA ASN A 105 21.39 16.82 8.52
C ASN A 105 22.10 17.54 9.68
N ALA A 106 21.36 18.12 10.63
CA ALA A 106 21.90 18.65 11.87
C ALA A 106 21.94 17.61 13.01
N GLY A 107 21.52 16.37 12.75
CA GLY A 107 21.45 15.28 13.73
C GLY A 107 20.27 15.39 14.69
N LYS A 108 19.28 16.23 14.37
CA LYS A 108 18.05 16.36 15.15
C LYS A 108 17.02 15.34 14.68
N PRO A 109 16.30 14.67 15.59
CA PRO A 109 15.21 13.75 15.20
C PRO A 109 14.18 14.43 14.31
N ILE A 110 13.75 13.75 13.25
CA ILE A 110 12.63 14.17 12.40
C ILE A 110 11.34 13.77 13.09
N GLU A 111 10.51 14.75 13.44
CA GLU A 111 9.32 14.50 14.26
C GLU A 111 8.01 14.58 13.49
N LYS A 112 8.03 15.10 12.26
CA LYS A 112 6.82 15.34 11.48
C LYS A 112 6.86 14.64 10.13
N TYR A 113 5.80 13.90 9.86
CA TYR A 113 5.62 13.12 8.63
C TYR A 113 4.23 13.37 8.06
N GLU A 114 4.10 13.30 6.75
CA GLU A 114 2.82 13.34 6.06
C GLU A 114 2.26 11.91 5.95
N VAL A 115 0.94 11.81 6.01
CA VAL A 115 0.26 10.52 5.80
C VAL A 115 0.25 10.22 4.31
N ASN A 116 0.74 9.03 3.95
CA ASN A 116 0.66 8.47 2.61
C ASN A 116 -0.09 7.16 2.69
N HIS A 117 -1.18 6.99 1.93
CA HIS A 117 -2.00 5.79 1.98
C HIS A 117 -2.33 5.33 3.42
N GLU A 118 -2.92 6.26 4.21
CA GLU A 118 -3.35 6.04 5.60
C GLU A 118 -2.22 5.74 6.61
N LYS A 119 -0.95 5.75 6.19
CA LYS A 119 0.21 5.44 7.05
C LYS A 119 1.28 6.52 6.97
N LEU A 120 2.05 6.65 8.05
CA LEU A 120 3.22 7.56 8.07
C LEU A 120 4.43 6.92 7.39
N MET A 121 4.50 5.58 7.37
CA MET A 121 5.60 4.83 6.79
C MET A 121 5.11 3.48 6.26
N HIS A 122 5.61 3.10 5.09
CA HIS A 122 5.49 1.76 4.52
C HIS A 122 6.85 1.08 4.60
N LEU A 123 6.90 -0.10 5.21
CA LEU A 123 8.11 -0.91 5.28
C LEU A 123 7.93 -2.18 4.45
N ILE A 124 8.60 -2.19 3.31
CA ILE A 124 8.66 -3.34 2.42
C ILE A 124 9.90 -4.16 2.76
N ILE A 125 9.72 -5.44 2.98
CA ILE A 125 10.79 -6.38 3.30
C ILE A 125 10.75 -7.53 2.29
N VAL A 126 11.86 -7.76 1.59
CA VAL A 126 11.93 -8.77 0.54
C VAL A 126 13.19 -9.60 0.72
N SER A 127 13.06 -10.94 0.62
CA SER A 127 14.23 -11.83 0.58
C SER A 127 15.07 -11.57 -0.68
N GLU A 128 16.36 -11.81 -0.61
CA GLU A 128 17.30 -11.60 -1.73
C GLU A 128 16.92 -12.37 -3.00
N ASP A 129 16.22 -13.50 -2.85
CA ASP A 129 15.67 -14.30 -3.95
C ASP A 129 14.27 -13.84 -4.40
N MET A 130 13.74 -12.79 -3.78
CA MET A 130 12.40 -12.26 -4.03
C MET A 130 11.26 -13.27 -3.82
N ALA A 131 11.50 -14.38 -3.11
CA ALA A 131 10.49 -15.40 -2.82
C ALA A 131 9.57 -14.98 -1.67
N GLU A 132 10.12 -14.24 -0.70
CA GLU A 132 9.36 -13.71 0.44
C GLU A 132 9.17 -12.21 0.31
N PHE A 133 7.96 -11.77 0.64
CA PHE A 133 7.56 -10.38 0.60
C PHE A 133 6.68 -10.07 1.81
N MET A 134 7.01 -8.98 2.50
CA MET A 134 6.20 -8.43 3.57
C MET A 134 6.01 -6.93 3.33
N HIS A 135 4.79 -6.45 3.59
CA HIS A 135 4.47 -5.03 3.61
C HIS A 135 3.83 -4.73 4.96
N ILE A 136 4.57 -4.06 5.80
CA ILE A 136 4.17 -3.73 7.17
C ILE A 136 4.25 -2.21 7.38
N HIS A 137 3.62 -1.73 8.44
CA HIS A 137 3.50 -0.30 8.72
C HIS A 137 4.03 -0.03 10.11
N PRO A 138 5.30 0.45 10.22
CA PRO A 138 5.90 0.80 11.49
C PRO A 138 5.11 1.89 12.21
N GLU A 139 5.03 1.79 13.52
CA GLU A 139 4.40 2.80 14.36
C GLU A 139 5.42 3.86 14.76
N TYR A 140 5.03 5.12 14.66
CA TYR A 140 5.85 6.24 15.12
C TYR A 140 5.76 6.38 16.65
N SER A 141 6.89 6.28 17.33
CA SER A 141 6.98 6.34 18.79
C SER A 141 7.59 7.63 19.34
N GLY A 142 7.80 8.65 18.48
CA GLY A 142 8.41 9.92 18.85
C GLY A 142 9.92 9.96 18.61
N GLU A 143 10.53 11.13 18.73
CA GLU A 143 11.98 11.33 18.61
C GLU A 143 12.59 10.73 17.31
N GLY A 144 11.85 10.83 16.20
CA GLY A 144 12.29 10.28 14.90
C GLY A 144 12.26 8.76 14.80
N LYS A 145 11.69 8.07 15.78
CA LYS A 145 11.70 6.60 15.90
C LYS A 145 10.44 5.97 15.33
N PHE A 146 10.64 4.96 14.49
CA PHE A 146 9.60 4.03 14.03
C PHE A 146 9.89 2.61 14.50
N GLU A 147 8.86 1.87 14.86
CA GLU A 147 8.95 0.53 15.41
C GLU A 147 8.02 -0.44 14.68
N ALA A 148 8.52 -1.63 14.38
CA ALA A 148 7.75 -2.73 13.85
C ALA A 148 8.28 -4.07 14.35
N ALA A 149 7.48 -5.13 14.23
CA ALA A 149 7.91 -6.49 14.44
C ALA A 149 7.68 -7.32 13.19
N ALA A 150 8.61 -8.21 12.87
CA ALA A 150 8.51 -9.13 11.75
C ALA A 150 9.11 -10.49 12.09
N SER A 151 8.61 -11.54 11.45
CA SER A 151 9.20 -12.88 11.48
C SER A 151 9.56 -13.30 10.07
N PHE A 152 10.75 -13.83 9.88
CA PHE A 152 11.29 -14.22 8.59
C PHE A 152 11.19 -15.73 8.44
N ALA A 153 10.56 -16.24 7.38
CA ALA A 153 10.34 -17.68 7.25
C ALA A 153 11.62 -18.45 6.86
N LYS A 154 12.55 -17.79 6.14
CA LYS A 154 13.77 -18.42 5.63
C LYS A 154 15.04 -17.72 6.13
N SER A 155 16.13 -18.47 6.15
CA SER A 155 17.48 -17.91 6.34
C SER A 155 17.97 -17.22 5.08
N GLY A 156 18.81 -16.20 5.22
CA GLY A 156 19.38 -15.45 4.11
C GLY A 156 19.35 -13.95 4.34
N ALA A 157 19.63 -13.18 3.30
CA ALA A 157 19.56 -11.73 3.36
C ALA A 157 18.17 -11.23 2.96
N TYR A 158 17.69 -10.22 3.67
CA TYR A 158 16.45 -9.50 3.38
C TYR A 158 16.79 -8.04 3.17
N LYS A 159 16.29 -7.47 2.09
CA LYS A 159 16.35 -6.04 1.82
C LYS A 159 15.10 -5.38 2.40
N LEU A 160 15.31 -4.29 3.11
CA LEU A 160 14.27 -3.45 3.69
C LEU A 160 14.21 -2.14 2.94
N PHE A 161 13.00 -1.68 2.62
CA PHE A 161 12.73 -0.38 2.02
C PHE A 161 11.72 0.33 2.92
N ALA A 162 12.13 1.42 3.54
CA ALA A 162 11.23 2.28 4.29
C ALA A 162 10.87 3.49 3.42
N ASP A 163 9.60 3.64 3.13
CA ASP A 163 9.03 4.67 2.29
C ASP A 163 8.14 5.59 3.12
N PHE A 164 8.43 6.89 3.14
CA PHE A 164 7.77 7.89 3.99
C PHE A 164 7.95 9.30 3.42
N ILE A 165 7.19 10.25 3.95
CA ILE A 165 7.25 11.65 3.54
C ILE A 165 7.54 12.51 4.78
N PRO A 166 8.77 13.01 4.98
CA PRO A 166 9.02 14.04 5.99
C PRO A 166 8.26 15.30 5.61
N THR A 167 7.62 15.95 6.58
CA THR A 167 6.82 17.16 6.30
C THR A 167 7.68 18.24 5.64
N GLY A 168 7.22 18.71 4.49
CA GLY A 168 7.91 19.73 3.69
C GLY A 168 8.96 19.17 2.71
N SER A 169 9.15 17.85 2.64
CA SER A 169 10.07 17.19 1.71
C SER A 169 9.34 16.32 0.70
N ALA A 170 10.04 15.87 -0.33
CA ALA A 170 9.54 14.84 -1.24
C ALA A 170 9.43 13.48 -0.53
N GLN A 171 8.65 12.58 -1.13
CA GLN A 171 8.62 11.18 -0.74
C GLN A 171 10.02 10.60 -0.80
N THR A 172 10.39 9.85 0.22
CA THR A 172 11.76 9.38 0.44
C THR A 172 11.74 7.90 0.75
N THR A 173 12.54 7.13 0.03
CA THR A 173 12.77 5.71 0.29
C THR A 173 14.20 5.49 0.74
N ILE A 174 14.36 4.91 1.92
CA ILE A 174 15.67 4.50 2.46
C ILE A 174 15.74 2.99 2.60
N THR A 175 16.95 2.44 2.65
CA THR A 175 17.11 0.99 2.65
C THR A 175 18.06 0.49 3.73
N SER A 176 17.83 -0.76 4.15
CA SER A 176 18.74 -1.53 4.99
C SER A 176 18.76 -2.99 4.53
N THR A 177 19.63 -3.78 5.16
CA THR A 177 19.71 -5.22 4.95
C THR A 177 19.79 -5.92 6.29
N LEU A 178 18.93 -6.92 6.49
CA LEU A 178 18.95 -7.80 7.64
C LEU A 178 19.40 -9.20 7.19
N LYS A 179 20.25 -9.84 7.98
CA LYS A 179 20.65 -11.23 7.76
C LYS A 179 19.97 -12.13 8.76
N VAL A 180 19.15 -13.06 8.26
CA VAL A 180 18.54 -14.13 9.04
C VAL A 180 19.50 -15.32 9.09
N ALA A 181 19.84 -15.77 10.31
CA ALA A 181 20.81 -16.81 10.55
C ALA A 181 20.32 -18.19 10.06
N GLY A 182 21.25 -19.03 9.60
CA GLY A 182 20.95 -20.38 9.13
C GLY A 182 21.64 -20.71 7.82
N THR A 183 21.35 -21.89 7.30
CA THR A 183 21.86 -22.31 5.99
C THR A 183 20.97 -21.72 4.92
N LYS A 184 21.53 -20.91 4.02
CA LYS A 184 20.80 -20.37 2.87
C LYS A 184 20.39 -21.52 1.96
N GLU A 185 19.10 -21.60 1.65
CA GLU A 185 18.58 -22.50 0.64
C GLU A 185 19.05 -22.05 -0.75
N THR A 186 19.16 -22.98 -1.68
CA THR A 186 19.42 -22.63 -3.08
C THR A 186 18.20 -21.91 -3.63
N ALA A 187 18.38 -20.67 -4.01
CA ALA A 187 17.32 -19.88 -4.60
C ALA A 187 17.07 -20.30 -6.06
N GLU A 188 15.82 -20.40 -6.45
CA GLU A 188 15.47 -20.50 -7.86
C GLU A 188 15.73 -19.15 -8.54
N PRO A 189 16.28 -19.14 -9.75
CA PRO A 189 16.46 -17.91 -10.50
C PRO A 189 15.12 -17.19 -10.71
N LEU A 190 15.13 -15.88 -10.60
CA LEU A 190 13.97 -15.09 -10.97
C LEU A 190 13.80 -15.16 -12.49
N GLU A 191 12.69 -15.72 -12.95
CA GLU A 191 12.32 -15.82 -14.35
C GLU A 191 11.03 -15.06 -14.63
N LYS A 192 10.90 -14.52 -15.83
CA LYS A 192 9.68 -13.87 -16.27
C LYS A 192 8.54 -14.90 -16.38
N ASP A 193 7.38 -14.50 -15.92
CA ASP A 193 6.17 -15.33 -16.03
C ASP A 193 5.79 -15.55 -17.50
N ALA A 194 5.57 -16.80 -17.87
CA ALA A 194 5.11 -17.15 -19.23
C ALA A 194 3.67 -16.63 -19.48
N GLU A 195 2.85 -16.62 -18.42
CA GLU A 195 1.49 -16.10 -18.44
C GLU A 195 1.27 -15.19 -17.22
N LEU A 196 0.72 -14.02 -17.46
CA LEU A 196 0.39 -13.06 -16.40
C LEU A 196 -1.00 -13.34 -15.82
N THR A 197 -1.24 -14.61 -15.46
CA THR A 197 -2.47 -15.07 -14.80
C THR A 197 -2.09 -16.02 -13.67
N LYS A 198 -2.48 -15.69 -12.45
CA LYS A 198 -2.18 -16.49 -11.26
C LYS A 198 -3.39 -16.62 -10.35
N SER A 199 -3.39 -17.66 -9.54
CA SER A 199 -4.45 -17.90 -8.56
C SER A 199 -3.87 -18.00 -7.15
N VAL A 200 -4.46 -17.26 -6.22
CA VAL A 200 -4.12 -17.23 -4.80
C VAL A 200 -5.42 -17.18 -4.01
N ASP A 201 -5.55 -17.98 -2.96
CA ASP A 201 -6.68 -17.99 -2.03
C ASP A 201 -8.08 -18.05 -2.68
N GLY A 202 -8.19 -18.81 -3.78
CA GLY A 202 -9.45 -18.95 -4.51
C GLY A 202 -9.78 -17.78 -5.45
N ILE A 203 -8.87 -16.86 -5.63
CA ILE A 203 -8.97 -15.72 -6.54
C ILE A 203 -7.98 -15.92 -7.69
N THR A 204 -8.46 -15.80 -8.92
CA THR A 204 -7.62 -15.73 -10.11
C THR A 204 -7.46 -14.27 -10.52
N ALA A 205 -6.23 -13.79 -10.60
CA ALA A 205 -5.93 -12.47 -11.14
C ALA A 205 -5.16 -12.60 -12.45
N ALA A 206 -5.58 -11.83 -13.44
CA ALA A 206 -4.84 -11.60 -14.68
C ALA A 206 -4.28 -10.19 -14.66
N LEU A 207 -2.99 -10.03 -14.96
CA LEU A 207 -2.32 -8.75 -15.08
C LEU A 207 -2.13 -8.43 -16.57
N LYS A 208 -2.59 -7.26 -16.99
CA LYS A 208 -2.27 -6.66 -18.28
C LYS A 208 -1.34 -5.47 -18.05
N VAL A 209 -0.26 -5.39 -18.81
CA VAL A 209 0.68 -4.26 -18.83
C VAL A 209 0.58 -3.61 -20.20
N SER A 210 0.39 -2.28 -20.25
CA SER A 210 0.19 -1.57 -21.51
C SER A 210 1.47 -1.41 -22.33
N SER A 211 2.62 -1.28 -21.64
CA SER A 211 3.94 -1.17 -22.26
C SER A 211 5.00 -1.82 -21.36
N PHE A 212 5.92 -2.57 -21.95
CA PHE A 212 7.12 -3.07 -21.29
C PHE A 212 8.38 -2.27 -21.66
N LYS A 213 8.21 -1.17 -22.39
CA LYS A 213 9.33 -0.37 -22.84
C LYS A 213 9.85 0.50 -21.71
N ALA A 214 11.14 0.38 -21.43
CA ALA A 214 11.78 1.16 -20.38
C ALA A 214 11.72 2.66 -20.69
N GLY A 215 11.48 3.47 -19.65
CA GLY A 215 11.34 4.92 -19.77
C GLY A 215 9.98 5.41 -20.25
N GLU A 216 9.04 4.51 -20.58
CA GLU A 216 7.67 4.86 -20.93
C GLU A 216 6.72 4.60 -19.76
N GLU A 217 5.63 5.36 -19.71
CA GLU A 217 4.53 5.11 -18.80
C GLU A 217 3.86 3.77 -19.13
N ALA A 218 3.54 3.00 -18.11
CA ALA A 218 2.91 1.70 -18.22
C ALA A 218 1.69 1.60 -17.29
N ASP A 219 0.55 1.23 -17.87
CA ASP A 219 -0.65 0.89 -17.13
C ASP A 219 -0.61 -0.57 -16.71
N LEU A 220 -0.95 -0.81 -15.46
CA LEU A 220 -1.11 -2.14 -14.87
C LEU A 220 -2.60 -2.35 -14.57
N THR A 221 -3.27 -3.20 -15.33
CA THR A 221 -4.66 -3.57 -15.09
C THR A 221 -4.73 -4.98 -14.52
N PHE A 222 -5.12 -5.11 -13.26
CA PHE A 222 -5.45 -6.39 -12.65
C PHE A 222 -6.93 -6.69 -12.87
N THR A 223 -7.26 -7.90 -13.31
CA THR A 223 -8.64 -8.38 -13.45
C THR A 223 -8.85 -9.60 -12.59
N PHE A 224 -9.88 -9.57 -11.73
CA PHE A 224 -10.12 -10.60 -10.72
C PHE A 224 -11.35 -11.43 -11.03
N ASN A 225 -11.19 -12.75 -10.93
CA ASN A 225 -12.25 -13.73 -11.04
C ASN A 225 -12.17 -14.74 -9.89
N ASP A 226 -13.31 -15.26 -9.49
CA ASP A 226 -13.36 -16.42 -8.60
C ASP A 226 -12.73 -17.63 -9.29
N ALA A 227 -11.79 -18.30 -8.65
CA ALA A 227 -11.00 -19.37 -9.27
C ALA A 227 -11.84 -20.59 -9.62
N ALA A 228 -12.91 -20.87 -8.87
CA ALA A 228 -13.79 -22.03 -9.07
C ALA A 228 -14.89 -21.73 -10.08
N THR A 229 -15.62 -20.64 -9.91
CA THR A 229 -16.80 -20.29 -10.70
C THR A 229 -16.48 -19.49 -11.96
N LYS A 230 -15.27 -18.92 -12.05
CA LYS A 230 -14.82 -18.02 -13.12
C LYS A 230 -15.63 -16.72 -13.22
N GLN A 231 -16.50 -16.44 -12.24
CA GLN A 231 -17.27 -15.21 -12.22
C GLN A 231 -16.39 -14.01 -11.82
N PRO A 232 -16.65 -12.84 -12.38
CA PRO A 232 -15.96 -11.61 -11.98
C PRO A 232 -16.14 -11.32 -10.48
N ILE A 233 -15.08 -10.89 -9.82
CA ILE A 233 -15.10 -10.44 -8.43
C ILE A 233 -15.36 -8.93 -8.43
N THR A 234 -16.48 -8.53 -7.82
CA THR A 234 -16.93 -7.12 -7.75
C THR A 234 -17.13 -6.64 -6.30
N ASP A 235 -16.51 -7.36 -5.36
CA ASP A 235 -16.64 -7.15 -3.91
C ASP A 235 -15.26 -6.99 -3.23
N LEU A 236 -14.26 -6.49 -3.98
CA LEU A 236 -13.02 -6.04 -3.37
C LEU A 236 -13.29 -4.91 -2.38
N GLN A 237 -12.50 -4.87 -1.34
CA GLN A 237 -12.59 -3.86 -0.28
C GLN A 237 -11.41 -2.91 -0.39
N PRO A 238 -11.58 -1.62 -0.03
CA PRO A 238 -10.45 -0.71 0.06
C PRO A 238 -9.37 -1.25 0.98
N TYR A 239 -8.13 -1.10 0.55
CA TYR A 239 -6.94 -1.43 1.32
C TYR A 239 -6.03 -0.20 1.38
N LEU A 240 -5.84 0.37 2.57
CA LEU A 240 -5.07 1.59 2.81
C LEU A 240 -5.54 2.77 1.93
N GLY A 241 -6.87 3.00 1.90
CA GLY A 241 -7.47 4.14 1.20
C GLY A 241 -7.53 4.02 -0.32
N ALA A 242 -7.17 2.86 -0.90
CA ALA A 242 -7.23 2.61 -2.33
C ALA A 242 -7.83 1.22 -2.64
N ILE A 243 -8.12 0.93 -3.92
CA ILE A 243 -8.59 -0.39 -4.35
C ILE A 243 -7.56 -1.50 -4.05
N GLY A 244 -6.29 -1.15 -3.93
CA GLY A 244 -5.19 -2.04 -3.62
C GLY A 244 -3.86 -1.30 -3.62
N HIS A 245 -2.78 -2.00 -3.28
CA HIS A 245 -1.41 -1.49 -3.33
C HIS A 245 -0.56 -2.35 -4.25
N VAL A 246 0.33 -1.71 -4.98
CA VAL A 246 1.27 -2.40 -5.87
C VAL A 246 2.69 -1.98 -5.51
N VAL A 247 3.55 -2.96 -5.29
CA VAL A 247 4.99 -2.78 -5.09
C VAL A 247 5.73 -3.43 -6.24
N ILE A 248 6.69 -2.72 -6.81
CA ILE A 248 7.52 -3.22 -7.89
C ILE A 248 8.99 -3.03 -7.53
N LEU A 249 9.76 -4.10 -7.65
CA LEU A 249 11.21 -4.08 -7.45
C LEU A 249 11.91 -4.69 -8.66
N ASN A 250 13.04 -4.11 -9.06
CA ASN A 250 13.91 -4.76 -10.03
C ASN A 250 14.63 -5.97 -9.42
N LYS A 251 15.10 -6.90 -10.24
CA LYS A 251 15.77 -8.13 -9.84
C LYS A 251 16.90 -7.92 -8.82
N ASP A 252 17.64 -6.84 -8.95
CA ASP A 252 18.80 -6.57 -8.10
C ASP A 252 18.45 -5.84 -6.79
N LEU A 253 17.17 -5.60 -6.53
CA LEU A 253 16.66 -4.90 -5.35
C LEU A 253 17.29 -3.51 -5.16
N THR A 254 17.63 -2.85 -6.26
CA THR A 254 18.23 -1.49 -6.28
C THR A 254 17.19 -0.42 -6.65
N ARG A 255 16.08 -0.80 -7.26
CA ARG A 255 14.99 0.08 -7.68
C ARG A 255 13.69 -0.35 -7.03
N TYR A 256 13.13 0.54 -6.24
CA TYR A 256 11.77 0.50 -5.75
C TYR A 256 10.95 1.45 -6.62
N LEU A 257 9.94 0.94 -7.32
CA LEU A 257 9.11 1.75 -8.19
C LEU A 257 7.85 2.15 -7.45
N HIS A 258 7.58 3.42 -7.47
CA HIS A 258 6.36 3.99 -6.98
C HIS A 258 5.21 3.71 -7.95
N VAL A 259 4.08 3.27 -7.43
CA VAL A 259 2.91 2.89 -8.24
C VAL A 259 1.69 3.60 -7.69
N HIS A 260 0.98 4.29 -8.58
CA HIS A 260 -0.20 5.05 -8.22
C HIS A 260 -1.48 4.32 -8.66
N PRO A 261 -2.46 4.15 -7.78
CA PRO A 261 -3.78 3.69 -8.21
C PRO A 261 -4.42 4.78 -9.08
N LYS A 262 -5.00 4.40 -10.22
CA LYS A 262 -5.74 5.33 -11.09
C LYS A 262 -7.10 5.69 -10.49
N ASP A 263 -7.75 4.71 -9.86
CA ASP A 263 -9.04 4.87 -9.19
C ASP A 263 -8.93 4.53 -7.70
N GLY A 264 -9.25 5.50 -6.83
CA GLY A 264 -9.15 5.33 -5.37
C GLY A 264 -10.16 4.36 -4.77
N ASN A 265 -11.37 4.20 -5.34
CA ASN A 265 -12.52 3.59 -4.68
C ASN A 265 -13.23 2.51 -5.51
N GLY A 266 -12.50 1.65 -6.20
CA GLY A 266 -13.08 0.53 -6.93
C GLY A 266 -13.41 -0.67 -6.04
N SER A 267 -14.35 -1.51 -6.47
CA SER A 267 -14.64 -2.83 -5.88
C SER A 267 -14.36 -4.01 -6.83
N GLY A 268 -13.67 -3.76 -7.93
CA GLY A 268 -13.42 -4.74 -9.00
C GLY A 268 -14.50 -4.69 -10.11
N PRO A 269 -14.45 -5.60 -11.07
CA PRO A 269 -13.48 -6.68 -11.21
C PRO A 269 -12.10 -6.25 -11.68
N THR A 270 -11.87 -4.98 -11.96
CA THR A 270 -10.57 -4.43 -12.36
C THR A 270 -10.00 -3.49 -11.32
N ALA A 271 -8.68 -3.45 -11.23
CA ALA A 271 -7.93 -2.44 -10.49
C ALA A 271 -6.78 -1.95 -11.38
N ASP A 272 -6.77 -0.63 -11.59
CA ASP A 272 -5.86 0.02 -12.53
C ASP A 272 -4.83 0.89 -11.79
N PHE A 273 -3.58 0.76 -12.23
CA PHE A 273 -2.44 1.48 -11.67
C PHE A 273 -1.57 2.04 -12.79
N SER A 274 -0.74 3.03 -12.45
CA SER A 274 0.24 3.62 -13.36
C SER A 274 1.64 3.53 -12.76
N THR A 275 2.62 3.21 -13.60
CA THR A 275 4.04 3.10 -13.25
C THR A 275 4.91 3.40 -14.46
N SER A 276 6.24 3.37 -14.27
CA SER A 276 7.23 3.38 -15.35
C SER A 276 8.38 2.47 -14.97
N PHE A 277 8.83 1.64 -15.91
CA PHE A 277 10.04 0.85 -15.74
C PHE A 277 11.25 1.68 -16.19
N PRO A 278 12.13 2.12 -15.28
CA PRO A 278 13.19 3.09 -15.67
C PRO A 278 14.28 2.49 -16.55
N GLU A 279 14.51 1.18 -16.48
CA GLU A 279 15.61 0.48 -17.15
C GLU A 279 15.12 -0.88 -17.67
N PRO A 280 15.72 -1.44 -18.75
CA PRO A 280 15.44 -2.82 -19.13
C PRO A 280 15.83 -3.82 -18.06
N GLY A 281 15.10 -4.93 -17.96
CA GLY A 281 15.41 -6.02 -17.03
C GLY A 281 14.19 -6.66 -16.40
N LEU A 282 14.45 -7.58 -15.47
CA LEU A 282 13.39 -8.28 -14.74
C LEU A 282 12.90 -7.46 -13.56
N TYR A 283 11.57 -7.39 -13.43
CA TYR A 283 10.87 -6.75 -12.32
C TYR A 283 9.88 -7.72 -11.71
N LYS A 284 9.80 -7.71 -10.39
CA LYS A 284 8.76 -8.41 -9.66
C LYS A 284 7.74 -7.44 -9.12
N ILE A 285 6.48 -7.74 -9.37
CA ILE A 285 5.30 -6.96 -9.05
C ILE A 285 4.52 -7.73 -7.99
N TRP A 286 4.21 -7.11 -6.86
CA TRP A 286 3.30 -7.66 -5.86
C TRP A 286 2.06 -6.77 -5.79
N GLY A 287 0.93 -7.29 -6.26
CA GLY A 287 -0.37 -6.65 -6.07
C GLY A 287 -0.98 -7.12 -4.75
N GLN A 288 -1.33 -6.18 -3.89
CA GLN A 288 -1.98 -6.42 -2.60
C GLN A 288 -3.41 -5.87 -2.64
N PHE A 289 -4.35 -6.74 -2.34
CA PHE A 289 -5.78 -6.42 -2.39
C PHE A 289 -6.48 -6.99 -1.18
N GLN A 290 -7.69 -6.50 -0.88
CA GLN A 290 -8.49 -6.97 0.24
C GLN A 290 -9.85 -7.48 -0.23
N ARG A 291 -10.27 -8.65 0.29
CA ARG A 291 -11.60 -9.22 0.11
C ARG A 291 -12.03 -9.95 1.37
N ASN A 292 -13.28 -9.80 1.78
CA ASN A 292 -13.83 -10.45 3.00
C ASN A 292 -12.99 -10.17 4.27
N GLY A 293 -12.47 -8.96 4.41
CA GLY A 293 -11.62 -8.56 5.53
C GLY A 293 -10.24 -9.20 5.56
N LYS A 294 -9.83 -9.88 4.47
CA LYS A 294 -8.50 -10.51 4.35
C LYS A 294 -7.72 -9.91 3.20
N THR A 295 -6.48 -9.57 3.45
CA THR A 295 -5.52 -9.16 2.43
C THR A 295 -4.94 -10.40 1.73
N PHE A 296 -4.83 -10.34 0.41
CA PHE A 296 -4.13 -11.33 -0.40
C PHE A 296 -3.11 -10.66 -1.31
N ILE A 297 -2.05 -11.38 -1.64
CA ILE A 297 -0.92 -10.87 -2.44
C ILE A 297 -0.77 -11.76 -3.67
N ILE A 298 -0.71 -11.14 -4.85
CA ILE A 298 -0.47 -11.84 -6.11
C ILE A 298 0.82 -11.32 -6.74
N PRO A 299 1.87 -12.17 -6.82
CA PRO A 299 3.14 -11.79 -7.43
C PRO A 299 3.16 -12.08 -8.93
N PHE A 300 3.74 -11.17 -9.71
CA PHE A 300 4.08 -11.36 -11.12
C PHE A 300 5.53 -11.00 -11.37
N THR A 301 6.15 -11.66 -12.36
CA THR A 301 7.48 -11.30 -12.83
C THR A 301 7.40 -10.93 -14.30
N VAL A 302 7.83 -9.73 -14.63
CA VAL A 302 7.82 -9.18 -15.98
C VAL A 302 9.23 -8.79 -16.41
N GLU A 303 9.42 -8.61 -17.69
CA GLU A 303 10.68 -8.12 -18.26
C GLU A 303 10.39 -6.84 -19.05
N ALA A 304 11.04 -5.75 -18.63
CA ALA A 304 11.05 -4.50 -19.39
C ALA A 304 12.15 -4.54 -20.45
N GLU A 305 11.92 -3.90 -21.61
CA GLU A 305 12.78 -3.90 -22.80
C GLU A 305 13.37 -2.50 -23.08
#